data_6613b283df2ba330d0640e28cbd35485
#
_entry.id   6613b283df2ba330d0640e28cbd35485
#
_cell.length_a   1.000
_cell.length_b   1.000
_cell.length_c   1.000
_cell.angle_alpha   90.00
_cell.angle_beta   90.00
_cell.angle_gamma   90.00
#
_symmetry.space_group_name_H-M   'P 1'
#
loop_
_entity.id
_entity.type
_entity.pdbx_description
1 polymer ?
#
loop_
_entity_poly.entity_id
_entity_poly.type
_entity_poly.pdbx_seq_one_letter_code
_entity_poly.pdbx_strand_id
1 'polypeptide(L)'
;MPIYDPPPPGFYPGDPESDPPPPPEPHHLAPRTALWIGARAGWFIPFGDVWARTTRSGANGVPWNNYATSGPTFELDAGLRLSRNYSVFAIWERANLGPGKGDPQSTSLSGKAQRGDTDFWGVGVRATSDPDNIGFVTELAIGYRRARSEYENGDQIQFTDAPFETRLGLGVDFRLNRALTISPLATIGLGQFGTIESVSNGEIRDQTTHGGQADAHAWATFTLGGHFDLFGSRD
;
A
#
# COMPACT_ATOMS: atom_id res chain seq x y z
N MET A 1 56.28 14.41 -67.59
CA MET A 1 55.21 13.44 -67.18
C MET A 1 55.05 13.54 -65.67
N PRO A 2 53.89 13.88 -65.13
CA PRO A 2 53.69 13.88 -63.72
C PRO A 2 53.62 12.44 -63.19
N ILE A 3 54.40 12.14 -62.15
CA ILE A 3 54.39 10.85 -61.44
C ILE A 3 53.13 10.83 -60.65
N TYR A 4 52.23 9.92 -60.91
CA TYR A 4 50.99 9.69 -60.19
C TYR A 4 51.35 8.74 -59.04
N ASP A 5 51.42 9.28 -57.80
CA ASP A 5 51.52 8.44 -56.60
C ASP A 5 50.17 7.77 -56.39
N PRO A 6 50.11 6.42 -56.27
CA PRO A 6 48.88 5.74 -55.95
C PRO A 6 48.45 6.12 -54.51
N PRO A 7 47.14 6.26 -54.24
CA PRO A 7 46.66 6.54 -52.91
C PRO A 7 47.07 5.42 -51.96
N PRO A 8 47.29 5.72 -50.66
CA PRO A 8 47.70 4.72 -49.69
C PRO A 8 46.65 3.61 -49.61
N PRO A 9 47.10 2.33 -49.51
CA PRO A 9 46.18 1.19 -49.44
C PRO A 9 45.39 1.29 -48.11
N GLY A 10 44.06 1.30 -48.21
CA GLY A 10 43.16 1.21 -47.04
C GLY A 10 42.10 2.29 -46.92
N PHE A 11 42.03 3.28 -47.86
CA PHE A 11 40.99 4.28 -47.81
C PHE A 11 40.05 4.16 -49.02
N TYR A 12 39.07 3.25 -48.90
CA TYR A 12 37.93 3.23 -49.81
C TYR A 12 36.75 3.88 -49.09
N PRO A 13 36.30 5.08 -49.50
CA PRO A 13 35.05 5.64 -48.98
C PRO A 13 33.90 4.74 -49.44
N GLY A 14 33.29 4.03 -48.52
CA GLY A 14 32.18 3.10 -48.76
C GLY A 14 32.42 1.66 -48.30
N ASP A 15 33.48 1.41 -47.53
CA ASP A 15 33.71 0.10 -46.95
C ASP A 15 32.64 -0.13 -45.84
N PRO A 16 31.79 -1.19 -45.93
CA PRO A 16 30.77 -1.48 -44.95
C PRO A 16 31.33 -1.75 -43.53
N GLU A 17 32.64 -1.92 -43.36
CA GLU A 17 33.33 -2.03 -42.06
C GLU A 17 33.53 -0.69 -41.33
N SER A 18 33.28 0.45 -42.01
CA SER A 18 33.51 1.79 -41.44
C SER A 18 32.31 2.37 -40.70
N ASP A 19 31.13 1.77 -40.79
CA ASP A 19 29.98 2.22 -40.02
C ASP A 19 30.16 1.81 -38.56
N PRO A 20 30.06 2.74 -37.60
CA PRO A 20 30.10 2.39 -36.18
C PRO A 20 28.99 1.37 -35.90
N PRO A 21 29.28 0.35 -35.05
CA PRO A 21 28.27 -0.63 -34.73
C PRO A 21 27.04 0.10 -34.18
N PRO A 22 25.81 -0.33 -34.54
CA PRO A 22 24.60 0.30 -34.02
C PRO A 22 24.66 0.32 -32.49
N PRO A 23 24.21 1.44 -31.86
CA PRO A 23 24.20 1.53 -30.41
C PRO A 23 23.46 0.32 -29.84
N PRO A 24 23.97 -0.27 -28.76
CA PRO A 24 23.33 -1.43 -28.14
C PRO A 24 21.87 -1.08 -27.82
N GLU A 25 20.95 -1.96 -28.22
CA GLU A 25 19.54 -1.78 -27.90
C GLU A 25 19.37 -1.66 -26.37
N PRO A 26 18.53 -0.73 -25.90
CA PRO A 26 18.30 -0.56 -24.48
C PRO A 26 17.78 -1.87 -23.89
N HIS A 27 18.57 -2.48 -23.02
CA HIS A 27 18.17 -3.70 -22.30
C HIS A 27 17.11 -3.37 -21.27
N HIS A 28 15.85 -3.59 -21.60
CA HIS A 28 14.75 -3.45 -20.67
C HIS A 28 14.79 -4.55 -19.61
N LEU A 29 14.83 -4.16 -18.32
CA LEU A 29 14.82 -5.09 -17.19
C LEU A 29 13.40 -5.52 -16.83
N ALA A 30 12.45 -4.59 -16.84
CA ALA A 30 11.07 -4.88 -16.48
C ALA A 30 10.34 -5.65 -17.59
N PRO A 31 9.67 -6.76 -17.29
CA PRO A 31 8.84 -7.45 -18.28
C PRO A 31 7.64 -6.56 -18.67
N ARG A 32 7.15 -6.74 -19.90
CA ARG A 32 5.96 -6.03 -20.37
C ARG A 32 4.71 -6.51 -19.67
N THR A 33 4.57 -7.83 -19.55
CA THR A 33 3.49 -8.48 -18.80
C THR A 33 4.08 -9.52 -17.87
N ALA A 34 3.56 -9.61 -16.64
CA ALA A 34 3.98 -10.60 -15.66
C ALA A 34 2.89 -10.79 -14.60
N LEU A 35 2.87 -11.97 -13.99
CA LEU A 35 2.29 -12.14 -12.66
C LEU A 35 3.31 -11.61 -11.65
N TRP A 36 2.88 -10.84 -10.66
CA TRP A 36 3.76 -10.39 -9.59
C TRP A 36 3.16 -10.67 -8.22
N ILE A 37 4.07 -10.92 -7.27
CA ILE A 37 3.73 -11.10 -5.85
C ILE A 37 4.65 -10.21 -5.04
N GLY A 38 4.13 -9.63 -3.98
CA GLY A 38 4.87 -8.72 -3.11
C GLY A 38 4.60 -8.95 -1.64
N ALA A 39 5.56 -8.49 -0.84
CA ALA A 39 5.46 -8.44 0.61
C ALA A 39 6.16 -7.18 1.12
N ARG A 40 5.50 -6.51 2.05
CA ARG A 40 6.01 -5.29 2.69
C ARG A 40 5.79 -5.36 4.19
N ALA A 41 6.68 -4.74 4.96
CA ALA A 41 6.55 -4.58 6.41
C ALA A 41 6.86 -3.13 6.78
N GLY A 42 6.26 -2.66 7.87
CA GLY A 42 6.45 -1.26 8.26
C GLY A 42 5.69 -0.87 9.51
N TRP A 43 5.23 0.36 9.52
CA TRP A 43 4.56 0.97 10.66
C TRP A 43 3.26 1.61 10.25
N PHE A 44 2.19 1.34 11.01
CA PHE A 44 0.85 1.86 10.83
C PHE A 44 0.54 2.90 11.89
N ILE A 45 -0.02 4.03 11.49
CA ILE A 45 -0.34 5.17 12.35
C ILE A 45 -1.80 5.55 12.10
N PRO A 46 -2.73 5.25 13.05
CA PRO A 46 -4.11 5.70 12.95
C PRO A 46 -4.24 7.15 13.42
N PHE A 47 -5.13 7.92 12.79
CA PHE A 47 -5.48 9.27 13.20
C PHE A 47 -6.92 9.63 12.82
N GLY A 48 -7.41 10.73 13.40
CA GLY A 48 -8.82 11.11 13.27
C GLY A 48 -9.72 10.49 14.35
N ASP A 49 -11.00 10.60 14.11
CA ASP A 49 -12.03 10.16 15.02
C ASP A 49 -12.74 8.91 14.49
N VAL A 50 -13.13 8.03 15.39
CA VAL A 50 -13.84 6.79 15.03
C VAL A 50 -15.31 7.05 14.75
N TRP A 51 -15.93 7.93 15.57
CA TRP A 51 -17.30 8.42 15.39
C TRP A 51 -17.53 9.75 16.11
N ALA A 52 -18.58 10.46 15.70
CA ALA A 52 -19.08 11.63 16.41
C ALA A 52 -20.01 11.19 17.53
N ARG A 53 -19.74 11.63 18.75
CA ARG A 53 -20.63 11.46 19.89
C ARG A 53 -21.46 12.74 20.06
N THR A 54 -22.79 12.64 19.93
CA THR A 54 -23.69 13.76 20.21
C THR A 54 -23.78 13.98 21.71
N THR A 55 -23.35 15.16 22.16
CA THR A 55 -23.47 15.60 23.57
C THR A 55 -24.41 16.80 23.63
N ARG A 56 -24.83 17.20 24.86
CA ARG A 56 -25.62 18.44 25.05
C ARG A 56 -24.92 19.70 24.55
N SER A 57 -23.61 19.68 24.45
CA SER A 57 -22.78 20.82 23.99
C SER A 57 -22.38 20.73 22.51
N GLY A 58 -22.85 19.73 21.78
CA GLY A 58 -22.52 19.52 20.36
C GLY A 58 -22.03 18.09 20.08
N ALA A 59 -21.63 17.83 18.83
CA ALA A 59 -20.99 16.59 18.45
C ALA A 59 -19.48 16.69 18.72
N ASN A 60 -18.95 15.74 19.50
CA ASN A 60 -17.51 15.60 19.72
C ASN A 60 -17.05 14.26 19.13
N GLY A 61 -15.99 14.29 18.33
CA GLY A 61 -15.36 13.09 17.81
C GLY A 61 -14.76 12.25 18.94
N VAL A 62 -14.80 10.93 18.78
CA VAL A 62 -14.12 10.00 19.68
C VAL A 62 -12.83 9.57 18.99
N PRO A 63 -11.66 10.03 19.48
CA PRO A 63 -10.42 9.83 18.77
C PRO A 63 -10.00 8.35 18.77
N TRP A 64 -9.41 7.94 17.67
CA TRP A 64 -8.92 6.57 17.45
C TRP A 64 -7.99 6.10 18.58
N ASN A 65 -7.16 7.00 19.12
CA ASN A 65 -6.19 6.66 20.17
C ASN A 65 -6.81 6.20 21.50
N ASN A 66 -8.13 6.31 21.66
CA ASN A 66 -8.84 5.69 22.79
C ASN A 66 -8.90 4.18 22.64
N TYR A 67 -8.89 3.66 21.41
CA TYR A 67 -9.06 2.23 21.11
C TYR A 67 -7.74 1.53 20.81
N ALA A 68 -6.86 2.19 20.06
CA ALA A 68 -5.57 1.64 19.71
C ALA A 68 -4.55 2.76 19.36
N THR A 69 -3.28 2.46 19.50
CA THR A 69 -2.18 3.33 19.08
C THR A 69 -1.48 2.74 17.85
N SER A 70 -0.43 3.41 17.38
CA SER A 70 0.37 2.93 16.24
C SER A 70 1.04 1.59 16.52
N GLY A 71 1.38 0.85 15.47
CA GLY A 71 2.05 -0.43 15.60
C GLY A 71 2.61 -0.98 14.28
N PRO A 72 3.31 -2.12 14.34
CA PRO A 72 3.86 -2.76 13.15
C PRO A 72 2.77 -3.25 12.21
N THR A 73 3.05 -3.13 10.91
CA THR A 73 2.18 -3.61 9.83
C THR A 73 2.92 -4.54 8.89
N PHE A 74 2.19 -5.47 8.30
CA PHE A 74 2.62 -6.38 7.26
C PHE A 74 1.59 -6.41 6.15
N GLU A 75 2.06 -6.42 4.90
CA GLU A 75 1.24 -6.36 3.72
C GLU A 75 1.68 -7.43 2.72
N LEU A 76 0.72 -8.10 2.12
CA LEU A 76 0.89 -9.00 0.98
C LEU A 76 0.09 -8.49 -0.19
N ASP A 77 0.66 -8.54 -1.36
CA ASP A 77 0.00 -8.19 -2.59
C ASP A 77 0.30 -9.21 -3.70
N ALA A 78 -0.65 -9.35 -4.61
CA ALA A 78 -0.50 -10.16 -5.80
C ALA A 78 -1.24 -9.49 -6.96
N GLY A 79 -0.65 -9.51 -8.15
CA GLY A 79 -1.22 -8.76 -9.25
C GLY A 79 -0.74 -9.19 -10.63
N LEU A 80 -1.21 -8.44 -11.61
CA LEU A 80 -0.84 -8.58 -13.01
C LEU A 80 -0.21 -7.28 -13.47
N ARG A 81 1.00 -7.37 -13.99
CA ARG A 81 1.61 -6.31 -14.75
C ARG A 81 0.98 -6.30 -16.13
N LEU A 82 0.28 -5.22 -16.48
CA LEU A 82 -0.43 -5.06 -17.75
C LEU A 82 0.46 -4.40 -18.82
N SER A 83 1.40 -3.59 -18.37
CA SER A 83 2.46 -2.98 -19.17
C SER A 83 3.69 -2.77 -18.31
N ARG A 84 4.79 -2.28 -18.85
CA ARG A 84 5.99 -1.97 -18.05
C ARG A 84 5.71 -1.03 -16.89
N ASN A 85 4.83 -0.05 -17.09
CA ASN A 85 4.54 1.01 -16.12
C ASN A 85 3.30 0.79 -15.27
N TYR A 86 2.39 -0.12 -15.65
CA TYR A 86 1.08 -0.28 -15.01
C TYR A 86 0.82 -1.71 -14.56
N SER A 87 0.32 -1.84 -13.34
CA SER A 87 -0.11 -3.11 -12.76
C SER A 87 -1.47 -2.95 -12.07
N VAL A 88 -2.22 -4.04 -11.99
CA VAL A 88 -3.41 -4.18 -11.12
C VAL A 88 -3.09 -5.22 -10.06
N PHE A 89 -3.62 -5.05 -8.86
CA PHE A 89 -3.28 -5.93 -7.74
C PHE A 89 -4.43 -6.12 -6.76
N ALA A 90 -4.41 -7.23 -6.05
CA ALA A 90 -5.12 -7.44 -4.81
C ALA A 90 -4.14 -7.30 -3.64
N ILE A 91 -4.62 -6.81 -2.51
CA ILE A 91 -3.80 -6.50 -1.35
C ILE A 91 -4.49 -6.98 -0.08
N TRP A 92 -3.71 -7.53 0.83
CA TRP A 92 -4.07 -7.76 2.22
C TRP A 92 -3.03 -7.12 3.13
N GLU A 93 -3.49 -6.32 4.09
CA GLU A 93 -2.65 -5.70 5.11
C GLU A 93 -3.17 -6.11 6.49
N ARG A 94 -2.25 -6.40 7.41
CA ARG A 94 -2.53 -6.59 8.82
C ARG A 94 -1.61 -5.71 9.64
N ALA A 95 -2.18 -4.95 10.58
CA ALA A 95 -1.41 -4.21 11.57
C ALA A 95 -1.76 -4.69 12.98
N ASN A 96 -0.72 -4.84 13.81
CA ASN A 96 -0.85 -5.10 15.24
C ASN A 96 -0.62 -3.79 15.99
N LEU A 97 -1.65 -3.29 16.63
CA LEU A 97 -1.67 -1.96 17.21
C LEU A 97 -1.41 -2.02 18.72
N GLY A 98 -0.76 -1.01 19.23
CA GLY A 98 -0.55 -0.85 20.67
C GLY A 98 -1.85 -0.53 21.42
N PRO A 99 -1.81 -0.60 22.77
CA PRO A 99 -2.97 -0.33 23.60
C PRO A 99 -3.47 1.11 23.43
N GLY A 100 -4.81 1.26 23.45
CA GLY A 100 -5.46 2.57 23.48
C GLY A 100 -5.53 3.14 24.90
N LYS A 101 -5.87 4.43 24.99
CA LYS A 101 -6.02 5.13 26.28
C LYS A 101 -7.26 4.70 27.07
N GLY A 102 -8.18 3.99 26.42
CA GLY A 102 -9.52 3.67 26.92
C GLY A 102 -10.51 4.81 26.65
N ASP A 103 -11.78 4.48 26.59
CA ASP A 103 -12.86 5.47 26.48
C ASP A 103 -13.45 5.77 27.88
N PRO A 104 -13.12 6.92 28.50
CA PRO A 104 -13.57 7.26 29.83
C PRO A 104 -15.09 7.45 29.95
N GLN A 105 -15.79 7.52 28.82
CA GLN A 105 -17.26 7.71 28.80
C GLN A 105 -18.02 6.44 28.40
N SER A 106 -17.32 5.33 28.11
CA SER A 106 -17.99 4.06 27.85
C SER A 106 -18.38 3.38 29.16
N THR A 107 -19.66 3.19 29.35
CA THR A 107 -20.20 2.43 30.50
C THR A 107 -20.24 0.93 30.25
N SER A 108 -20.12 0.51 28.98
CA SER A 108 -20.19 -0.89 28.56
C SER A 108 -18.84 -1.57 28.43
N LEU A 109 -17.77 -0.79 28.24
CA LEU A 109 -16.40 -1.30 28.08
C LEU A 109 -15.61 -0.86 29.32
N SER A 110 -15.39 -1.76 30.25
CA SER A 110 -14.64 -1.48 31.49
C SER A 110 -13.17 -1.89 31.30
N GLY A 111 -12.26 -0.98 31.68
CA GLY A 111 -10.82 -1.25 31.61
C GLY A 111 -10.08 -0.48 30.51
N LYS A 112 -8.79 -0.74 30.42
CA LYS A 112 -7.93 -0.19 29.38
C LYS A 112 -7.91 -1.14 28.18
N ALA A 113 -7.87 -0.58 26.96
CA ALA A 113 -7.57 -1.35 25.78
C ALA A 113 -6.13 -1.91 25.90
N GLN A 114 -5.96 -3.22 25.76
CA GLN A 114 -4.66 -3.89 25.87
C GLN A 114 -3.95 -3.99 24.55
N ARG A 115 -4.69 -4.24 23.49
CA ARG A 115 -4.18 -4.36 22.13
C ARG A 115 -5.24 -4.04 21.10
N GLY A 116 -4.79 -3.66 19.93
CA GLY A 116 -5.64 -3.53 18.75
C GLY A 116 -5.07 -4.32 17.59
N ASP A 117 -5.89 -4.65 16.64
CA ASP A 117 -5.48 -5.14 15.34
C ASP A 117 -6.38 -4.58 14.25
N THR A 118 -5.84 -4.53 13.02
CA THR A 118 -6.63 -4.16 11.86
C THR A 118 -6.21 -4.98 10.67
N ASP A 119 -7.20 -5.36 9.88
CA ASP A 119 -7.05 -6.06 8.61
C ASP A 119 -7.68 -5.21 7.50
N PHE A 120 -7.00 -5.09 6.36
CA PHE A 120 -7.51 -4.46 5.14
C PHE A 120 -7.41 -5.44 3.98
N TRP A 121 -8.46 -5.53 3.17
CA TRP A 121 -8.52 -6.27 1.92
C TRP A 121 -8.96 -5.34 0.81
N GLY A 122 -8.22 -5.30 -0.28
CA GLY A 122 -8.51 -4.38 -1.36
C GLY A 122 -7.99 -4.83 -2.71
N VAL A 123 -8.33 -4.03 -3.70
CA VAL A 123 -7.80 -4.10 -5.06
C VAL A 123 -7.31 -2.73 -5.48
N GLY A 124 -6.33 -2.68 -6.34
CA GLY A 124 -5.74 -1.40 -6.72
C GLY A 124 -5.04 -1.42 -8.06
N VAL A 125 -4.55 -0.25 -8.40
CA VAL A 125 -3.71 0.01 -9.56
C VAL A 125 -2.40 0.63 -9.08
N ARG A 126 -1.31 0.28 -9.75
CA ARG A 126 0.02 0.80 -9.49
C ARG A 126 0.61 1.34 -10.78
N ALA A 127 1.23 2.50 -10.71
CA ALA A 127 1.99 3.12 -11.79
C ALA A 127 3.43 3.38 -11.33
N THR A 128 4.41 3.14 -12.22
CA THR A 128 5.81 3.49 -12.00
C THR A 128 6.33 4.34 -13.16
N SER A 129 7.13 5.36 -12.85
CA SER A 129 7.68 6.29 -13.87
C SER A 129 8.82 5.67 -14.67
N ASP A 130 9.71 4.92 -14.01
CA ASP A 130 10.82 4.19 -14.63
C ASP A 130 10.83 2.74 -14.13
N PRO A 131 10.35 1.79 -14.93
CA PRO A 131 10.26 0.40 -14.52
C PRO A 131 11.60 -0.35 -14.57
N ASP A 132 12.61 0.22 -15.23
CA ASP A 132 13.89 -0.47 -15.51
C ASP A 132 14.99 -0.11 -14.49
N ASN A 133 14.86 1.03 -13.81
CA ASN A 133 15.88 1.54 -12.86
C ASN A 133 15.26 1.96 -11.53
N ILE A 134 15.34 3.28 -11.25
CA ILE A 134 14.75 3.91 -10.08
C ILE A 134 13.56 4.73 -10.57
N GLY A 135 12.36 4.35 -10.19
CA GLY A 135 11.13 5.00 -10.61
C GLY A 135 10.28 5.47 -9.44
N PHE A 136 9.60 6.61 -9.60
CA PHE A 136 8.53 6.99 -8.68
C PHE A 136 7.34 6.06 -8.86
N VAL A 137 6.72 5.72 -7.74
CA VAL A 137 5.56 4.83 -7.68
C VAL A 137 4.37 5.56 -7.11
N THR A 138 3.23 5.33 -7.73
CA THR A 138 1.92 5.72 -7.22
C THR A 138 1.02 4.50 -7.17
N GLU A 139 0.34 4.29 -6.05
CA GLU A 139 -0.68 3.26 -5.87
C GLU A 139 -2.01 3.90 -5.51
N LEU A 140 -3.08 3.42 -6.11
CA LEU A 140 -4.45 3.74 -5.71
C LEU A 140 -5.18 2.43 -5.48
N ALA A 141 -5.74 2.26 -4.28
CA ALA A 141 -6.50 1.06 -3.94
C ALA A 141 -7.82 1.43 -3.28
N ILE A 142 -8.79 0.53 -3.42
CA ILE A 142 -10.08 0.58 -2.75
C ILE A 142 -10.31 -0.77 -2.08
N GLY A 143 -10.87 -0.75 -0.89
CA GLY A 143 -11.06 -1.99 -0.15
C GLY A 143 -11.90 -1.79 1.09
N TYR A 144 -11.75 -2.74 1.97
CA TYR A 144 -12.54 -2.89 3.16
C TYR A 144 -11.62 -3.13 4.36
N ARG A 145 -11.80 -2.33 5.41
CA ARG A 145 -11.04 -2.46 6.65
C ARG A 145 -11.93 -2.92 7.79
N ARG A 146 -11.37 -3.79 8.59
CA ARG A 146 -11.88 -4.21 9.86
C ARG A 146 -10.85 -3.92 10.94
N ALA A 147 -11.25 -3.28 12.01
CA ALA A 147 -10.36 -2.98 13.12
C ALA A 147 -10.98 -3.49 14.43
N ARG A 148 -10.15 -3.94 15.36
CA ARG A 148 -10.56 -4.45 16.67
C ARG A 148 -9.69 -3.88 17.76
N SER A 149 -10.30 -3.69 18.93
CA SER A 149 -9.63 -3.36 20.19
C SER A 149 -10.10 -4.30 21.27
N GLU A 150 -9.17 -4.91 21.99
CA GLU A 150 -9.41 -5.85 23.08
C GLU A 150 -9.08 -5.19 24.43
N TYR A 151 -9.93 -5.40 25.40
CA TYR A 151 -9.86 -4.83 26.75
C TYR A 151 -9.39 -5.85 27.79
N GLU A 152 -8.95 -5.35 28.95
CA GLU A 152 -8.43 -6.18 30.08
C GLU A 152 -9.41 -7.25 30.57
N ASN A 153 -10.70 -6.98 30.49
CA ASN A 153 -11.77 -7.91 30.91
C ASN A 153 -12.14 -8.94 29.82
N GLY A 154 -11.43 -8.94 28.66
CA GLY A 154 -11.75 -9.82 27.55
C GLY A 154 -12.83 -9.31 26.60
N ASP A 155 -13.43 -8.16 26.90
CA ASP A 155 -14.36 -7.50 25.98
C ASP A 155 -13.62 -6.99 24.76
N GLN A 156 -14.32 -6.91 23.63
CA GLN A 156 -13.80 -6.42 22.38
C GLN A 156 -14.74 -5.39 21.76
N ILE A 157 -14.18 -4.41 21.09
CA ILE A 157 -14.91 -3.54 20.19
C ILE A 157 -14.37 -3.74 18.78
N GLN A 158 -15.27 -3.88 17.83
CA GLN A 158 -14.95 -4.08 16.44
C GLN A 158 -15.56 -2.98 15.61
N PHE A 159 -14.76 -2.46 14.68
CA PHE A 159 -15.14 -1.43 13.72
C PHE A 159 -15.03 -2.01 12.32
N THR A 160 -15.98 -1.66 11.47
CA THR A 160 -16.05 -2.19 10.12
C THR A 160 -16.40 -1.07 9.15
N ASP A 161 -15.64 -0.92 8.07
CA ASP A 161 -15.88 0.10 7.07
C ASP A 161 -17.24 -0.04 6.37
N ALA A 162 -17.81 1.09 5.98
CA ALA A 162 -18.91 1.15 5.07
C ALA A 162 -18.92 2.50 4.33
N PRO A 163 -18.99 2.53 3.01
CA PRO A 163 -19.02 1.36 2.14
C PRO A 163 -17.62 0.80 1.82
N PHE A 164 -16.56 1.60 1.93
CA PHE A 164 -15.18 1.21 1.61
C PHE A 164 -14.15 2.23 2.12
N GLU A 165 -12.89 1.81 2.18
CA GLU A 165 -11.71 2.65 2.37
C GLU A 165 -10.99 2.87 1.05
N THR A 166 -10.52 4.09 0.81
CA THR A 166 -9.64 4.43 -0.32
C THR A 166 -8.23 4.67 0.19
N ARG A 167 -7.23 4.16 -0.54
CA ARG A 167 -5.81 4.28 -0.19
C ARG A 167 -5.04 4.91 -1.34
N LEU A 168 -4.16 5.86 -1.02
CA LEU A 168 -3.19 6.47 -1.92
C LEU A 168 -1.79 6.19 -1.40
N GLY A 169 -0.97 5.52 -2.19
CA GLY A 169 0.43 5.23 -1.92
C GLY A 169 1.37 6.03 -2.82
N LEU A 170 2.46 6.53 -2.25
CA LEU A 170 3.54 7.19 -2.96
C LEU A 170 4.89 6.61 -2.50
N GLY A 171 5.77 6.33 -3.44
CA GLY A 171 7.05 5.72 -3.13
C GLY A 171 8.06 5.74 -4.26
N VAL A 172 9.06 4.91 -4.12
CA VAL A 172 10.13 4.73 -5.10
C VAL A 172 10.37 3.25 -5.31
N ASP A 173 10.48 2.84 -6.56
CA ASP A 173 10.91 1.50 -6.96
C ASP A 173 12.39 1.48 -7.28
N PHE A 174 13.10 0.54 -6.70
CA PHE A 174 14.48 0.21 -7.02
C PHE A 174 14.49 -1.16 -7.71
N ARG A 175 14.60 -1.16 -9.04
CA ARG A 175 14.70 -2.40 -9.81
C ARG A 175 16.09 -3.00 -9.65
N LEU A 176 16.20 -4.16 -9.01
CA LEU A 176 17.47 -4.84 -8.79
C LEU A 176 17.84 -5.78 -9.94
N ASN A 177 16.84 -6.41 -10.55
CA ASN A 177 16.98 -7.28 -11.70
C ASN A 177 15.63 -7.48 -12.40
N ARG A 178 15.56 -8.40 -13.36
CA ARG A 178 14.31 -8.66 -14.10
C ARG A 178 13.14 -9.10 -13.24
N ALA A 179 13.42 -9.80 -12.14
CA ALA A 179 12.39 -10.38 -11.28
C ALA A 179 12.12 -9.58 -10.01
N LEU A 180 13.11 -8.85 -9.48
CA LEU A 180 13.02 -8.28 -8.14
C LEU A 180 13.07 -6.75 -8.15
N THR A 181 12.12 -6.15 -7.45
CA THR A 181 12.08 -4.70 -7.15
C THR A 181 11.90 -4.51 -5.65
N ILE A 182 12.60 -3.53 -5.08
CA ILE A 182 12.44 -3.09 -3.68
C ILE A 182 11.75 -1.73 -3.68
N SER A 183 10.78 -1.55 -2.77
CA SER A 183 9.94 -0.36 -2.75
C SER A 183 9.71 0.13 -1.32
N PRO A 184 10.36 1.22 -0.88
CA PRO A 184 9.84 2.05 0.20
C PRO A 184 8.57 2.78 -0.27
N LEU A 185 7.51 2.70 0.54
CA LEU A 185 6.20 3.27 0.22
C LEU A 185 5.59 3.95 1.45
N ALA A 186 5.04 5.14 1.26
CA ALA A 186 4.16 5.80 2.21
C ALA A 186 2.72 5.74 1.67
N THR A 187 1.78 5.33 2.51
CA THR A 187 0.37 5.22 2.12
C THR A 187 -0.52 6.00 3.08
N ILE A 188 -1.54 6.65 2.57
CA ILE A 188 -2.63 7.26 3.34
C ILE A 188 -3.92 6.55 2.96
N GLY A 189 -4.66 6.07 3.96
CA GLY A 189 -5.99 5.53 3.83
C GLY A 189 -7.04 6.49 4.39
N LEU A 190 -8.17 6.58 3.72
CA LEU A 190 -9.34 7.35 4.14
C LEU A 190 -10.58 6.47 4.02
N GLY A 191 -11.32 6.36 5.10
CA GLY A 191 -12.52 5.55 5.16
C GLY A 191 -13.53 6.10 6.16
N GLN A 192 -14.60 5.34 6.35
CA GLN A 192 -15.66 5.66 7.29
C GLN A 192 -16.15 4.34 7.90
N PHE A 193 -16.26 4.28 9.23
CA PHE A 193 -16.82 3.10 9.87
C PHE A 193 -18.35 3.13 9.81
N GLY A 194 -18.94 2.05 9.27
CA GLY A 194 -20.39 1.92 9.16
C GLY A 194 -21.00 1.09 10.27
N THR A 195 -20.23 0.15 10.82
CA THR A 195 -20.73 -0.74 11.88
C THR A 195 -19.73 -0.79 13.02
N ILE A 196 -20.26 -0.70 14.25
CA ILE A 196 -19.51 -0.85 15.49
C ILE A 196 -20.19 -1.93 16.29
N GLU A 197 -19.42 -2.95 16.70
CA GLU A 197 -19.90 -4.07 17.48
C GLU A 197 -19.14 -4.15 18.80
N SER A 198 -19.85 -4.27 19.89
CA SER A 198 -19.32 -4.62 21.21
C SER A 198 -19.50 -6.10 21.45
N VAL A 199 -18.42 -6.81 21.71
CA VAL A 199 -18.40 -8.26 21.92
C VAL A 199 -17.93 -8.54 23.35
N SER A 200 -18.72 -9.29 24.12
CA SER A 200 -18.38 -9.73 25.47
C SER A 200 -18.62 -11.22 25.60
N ASN A 201 -17.62 -11.96 26.12
CA ASN A 201 -17.66 -13.42 26.23
C ASN A 201 -17.94 -14.15 24.89
N GLY A 202 -17.51 -13.57 23.77
CA GLY A 202 -17.73 -14.11 22.42
C GLY A 202 -19.13 -13.87 21.84
N GLU A 203 -20.00 -13.17 22.54
CA GLU A 203 -21.34 -12.78 22.09
C GLU A 203 -21.40 -11.31 21.75
N ILE A 204 -22.06 -10.96 20.65
CA ILE A 204 -22.34 -9.55 20.29
C ILE A 204 -23.36 -9.02 21.30
N ARG A 205 -22.94 -8.03 22.11
CA ARG A 205 -23.77 -7.39 23.11
C ARG A 205 -24.53 -6.18 22.60
N ASP A 206 -23.86 -5.46 21.70
CA ASP A 206 -24.40 -4.25 21.09
C ASP A 206 -23.86 -4.11 19.66
N GLN A 207 -24.72 -3.72 18.76
CA GLN A 207 -24.37 -3.47 17.37
C GLN A 207 -25.03 -2.17 16.95
N THR A 208 -24.21 -1.20 16.64
CA THR A 208 -24.66 0.10 16.17
C THR A 208 -24.23 0.32 14.72
N THR A 209 -25.21 0.51 13.84
CA THR A 209 -24.97 0.90 12.46
C THR A 209 -25.14 2.41 12.35
N HIS A 210 -24.05 3.12 12.09
CA HIS A 210 -24.08 4.57 11.97
C HIS A 210 -24.39 4.99 10.53
N GLY A 211 -25.69 5.13 10.22
CA GLY A 211 -26.13 5.82 9.01
C GLY A 211 -26.08 7.34 9.21
N GLY A 212 -25.04 8.01 8.68
CA GLY A 212 -24.99 9.46 8.54
C GLY A 212 -24.33 10.26 9.68
N GLN A 213 -23.80 9.63 10.72
CA GLN A 213 -22.98 10.29 11.76
C GLN A 213 -21.55 9.67 11.87
N ALA A 214 -21.17 8.88 10.92
CA ALA A 214 -19.86 8.28 10.90
C ALA A 214 -18.82 9.33 10.54
N ASP A 215 -17.84 9.55 11.40
CA ASP A 215 -16.70 10.40 11.11
C ASP A 215 -15.72 9.68 10.19
N ALA A 216 -15.06 10.46 9.35
CA ALA A 216 -13.99 9.95 8.53
C ALA A 216 -12.80 9.60 9.42
N HIS A 217 -12.30 8.38 9.27
CA HIS A 217 -11.04 7.96 9.85
C HIS A 217 -9.93 7.99 8.79
N ALA A 218 -8.73 8.12 9.25
CA ALA A 218 -7.56 8.12 8.39
C ALA A 218 -6.41 7.33 9.00
N TRP A 219 -5.53 6.85 8.14
CA TRP A 219 -4.31 6.14 8.51
C TRP A 219 -3.15 6.59 7.64
N ALA A 220 -1.96 6.49 8.18
CA ALA A 220 -0.74 6.50 7.40
C ALA A 220 0.04 5.22 7.65
N THR A 221 0.66 4.66 6.60
CA THR A 221 1.64 3.59 6.73
C THR A 221 2.93 3.97 6.05
N PHE A 222 4.04 3.51 6.62
CA PHE A 222 5.36 3.59 6.02
C PHE A 222 5.89 2.17 5.93
N THR A 223 6.05 1.66 4.73
CA THR A 223 6.44 0.27 4.49
C THR A 223 7.70 0.19 3.64
N LEU A 224 8.46 -0.86 3.86
CA LEU A 224 9.56 -1.28 3.02
C LEU A 224 9.35 -2.74 2.66
N GLY A 225 9.52 -3.07 1.41
CA GLY A 225 9.42 -4.44 0.93
C GLY A 225 9.74 -4.51 -0.54
N GLY A 226 9.20 -5.50 -1.21
CA GLY A 226 9.45 -5.66 -2.64
C GLY A 226 8.49 -6.62 -3.27
N HIS A 227 8.64 -6.76 -4.57
CA HIS A 227 7.84 -7.69 -5.34
C HIS A 227 8.69 -8.44 -6.38
N PHE A 228 8.20 -9.62 -6.72
CA PHE A 228 8.77 -10.48 -7.75
C PHE A 228 7.85 -10.52 -8.96
N ASP A 229 8.42 -10.27 -10.13
CA ASP A 229 7.78 -10.48 -11.43
C ASP A 229 8.00 -11.94 -11.85
N LEU A 230 6.91 -12.70 -11.97
CA LEU A 230 6.90 -14.12 -12.34
C LEU A 230 6.37 -14.28 -13.77
N PHE A 231 6.93 -15.21 -14.51
CA PHE A 231 6.48 -15.57 -15.87
C PHE A 231 6.37 -14.39 -16.83
N GLY A 232 7.26 -13.40 -16.67
CA GLY A 232 7.24 -12.21 -17.51
C GLY A 232 7.53 -12.50 -18.99
N SER A 233 6.81 -11.79 -19.89
CA SER A 233 7.10 -11.85 -21.33
C SER A 233 8.51 -11.33 -21.61
N ARG A 234 9.21 -12.02 -22.51
CA ARG A 234 10.45 -11.52 -23.13
C ARG A 234 10.01 -10.90 -24.45
N ASP A 235 10.13 -9.59 -24.55
CA ASP A 235 10.09 -8.91 -25.85
C ASP A 235 11.48 -8.85 -26.43
#